data_41fd3a5b32a021fa39cfb9d75b651451
#
_entry.id   41fd3a5b32a021fa39cfb9d75b651451
#
_cell.length_a   1.000
_cell.length_b   1.000
_cell.length_c   1.000
_cell.angle_alpha   90.00
_cell.angle_beta   90.00
_cell.angle_gamma   90.00
#
_symmetry.space_group_name_H-M   'P 1'
#
loop_
_entity.id
_entity.type
_entity.pdbx_description
1 polymer ?
#
loop_
_entity_poly.entity_id
_entity_poly.type
_entity_poly.pdbx_seq_one_letter_code
_entity_poly.pdbx_strand_id
1 'polypeptide(L)'
;MKELQTRRGPVPLPAFFPDATYGALRAAGFDDAEAAGVPGVVMNTFHLYQRPGAKLVKSLGGLHDFCGWPRAILTDSGGFQLFSLIRENPSYGEIRDAEIIFRPDAGGKMIFTPEKCIQAQYQLGSDILMSLDLCTHPDDPPEAQRRSVELTVAWGKRCRAEFDKLFSGRADRPLLFGIVQGGGDRELRMECGARLQEIGFDGFGFGGWPLKGDGTLHVESLRYACEAMDPAKTRYAMGVGRPEEIVQCVDMGYTLFDCVIPTREARHQRLYVFKEGRLSPAALRAGGFYRFHYCLDDAHARDQRPVDETCDCPLCQRYSRAYLHHLFKLGDASAQRLATAHNLRFYQRLMAILRDGN
;
A
#
# COMPACT_ATOMS: atom_id res chain seq x y z
N MET A 1 1.93 -19.39 -1.05
CA MET A 1 2.85 -18.91 0.04
C MET A 1 2.00 -18.46 1.21
N LYS A 2 2.30 -18.93 2.44
CA LYS A 2 1.53 -18.56 3.64
C LYS A 2 2.12 -17.38 4.42
N GLU A 3 3.40 -17.11 4.25
CA GLU A 3 4.11 -16.04 4.95
C GLU A 3 5.16 -15.40 4.05
N LEU A 4 5.34 -14.08 4.17
CA LEU A 4 6.45 -13.35 3.58
C LEU A 4 7.54 -13.19 4.65
N GLN A 5 8.71 -13.77 4.41
CA GLN A 5 9.84 -13.62 5.33
C GLN A 5 10.51 -12.27 5.11
N THR A 6 10.49 -11.42 6.14
CA THR A 6 11.19 -10.14 6.15
C THR A 6 12.27 -10.16 7.22
N ARG A 7 13.22 -9.23 7.17
CA ARG A 7 14.24 -9.09 8.24
C ARG A 7 13.67 -8.64 9.59
N ARG A 8 12.37 -8.27 9.64
CA ARG A 8 11.60 -7.95 10.86
C ARG A 8 10.68 -9.08 11.30
N GLY A 9 10.88 -10.26 10.75
CA GLY A 9 10.07 -11.43 11.02
C GLY A 9 9.06 -11.76 9.93
N PRO A 10 8.31 -12.86 10.11
CA PRO A 10 7.32 -13.31 9.12
C PRO A 10 6.08 -12.41 9.12
N VAL A 11 5.59 -12.14 7.93
CA VAL A 11 4.31 -11.46 7.68
C VAL A 11 3.31 -12.50 7.16
N PRO A 12 2.25 -12.82 7.94
CA PRO A 12 1.23 -13.77 7.49
C PRO A 12 0.47 -13.26 6.27
N LEU A 13 0.29 -14.09 5.25
CA LEU A 13 -0.40 -13.74 4.00
C LEU A 13 -1.76 -14.43 3.87
N PRO A 14 -2.79 -13.75 3.31
CA PRO A 14 -2.77 -12.39 2.81
C PRO A 14 -2.61 -11.35 3.92
N ALA A 15 -1.99 -10.20 3.58
CA ALA A 15 -1.73 -9.10 4.49
C ALA A 15 -2.19 -7.74 3.92
N PHE A 16 -2.63 -6.85 4.79
CA PHE A 16 -2.95 -5.46 4.47
C PHE A 16 -2.02 -4.52 5.24
N PHE A 17 -1.30 -3.67 4.51
CA PHE A 17 -0.41 -2.65 5.05
C PHE A 17 -1.09 -1.28 4.91
N PRO A 18 -1.49 -0.61 5.99
CA PRO A 18 -2.02 0.75 5.90
C PRO A 18 -0.97 1.74 5.43
N ASP A 19 -1.44 2.79 4.75
CA ASP A 19 -0.61 3.91 4.32
C ASP A 19 -0.07 4.71 5.51
N ALA A 20 1.24 4.93 5.49
CA ALA A 20 1.98 5.78 6.40
C ALA A 20 2.95 6.71 5.62
N THR A 21 2.48 7.31 4.54
CA THR A 21 3.22 8.05 3.48
C THR A 21 4.40 8.87 3.99
N TYR A 22 4.23 9.65 5.06
CA TYR A 22 5.28 10.52 5.62
C TYR A 22 6.00 9.91 6.84
N GLY A 23 6.01 8.59 6.98
CA GLY A 23 6.49 7.93 8.19
C GLY A 23 5.51 8.12 9.36
N ALA A 24 4.24 8.31 9.08
CA ALA A 24 3.20 8.53 10.08
C ALA A 24 1.84 8.03 9.60
N LEU A 25 1.13 7.33 10.46
CA LEU A 25 -0.29 7.01 10.24
C LEU A 25 -1.13 8.28 10.46
N ARG A 26 -2.06 8.54 9.54
CA ARG A 26 -2.95 9.69 9.68
C ARG A 26 -3.95 9.45 10.82
N ALA A 27 -3.95 10.37 11.80
CA ALA A 27 -4.82 10.36 12.98
C ALA A 27 -4.68 9.12 13.89
N ALA A 28 -3.50 8.46 13.92
CA ALA A 28 -3.19 7.36 14.83
C ALA A 28 -1.69 7.31 15.09
N GLY A 29 -1.29 6.73 16.21
CA GLY A 29 0.09 6.36 16.48
C GLY A 29 0.43 4.98 15.95
N PHE A 30 1.71 4.63 15.92
CA PHE A 30 2.12 3.27 15.58
C PHE A 30 1.76 2.26 16.68
N ASP A 31 1.64 2.71 17.94
CA ASP A 31 1.07 1.94 19.05
C ASP A 31 -0.38 1.49 18.77
N ASP A 32 -1.21 2.35 18.16
CA ASP A 32 -2.56 1.98 17.73
C ASP A 32 -2.54 0.90 16.64
N ALA A 33 -1.58 1.00 15.69
CA ALA A 33 -1.42 0.01 14.64
C ALA A 33 -0.93 -1.34 15.19
N GLU A 34 0.01 -1.34 16.14
CA GLU A 34 0.46 -2.55 16.83
C GLU A 34 -0.69 -3.22 17.58
N ALA A 35 -1.47 -2.46 18.35
CA ALA A 35 -2.64 -2.94 19.07
C ALA A 35 -3.73 -3.49 18.11
N ALA A 36 -3.86 -2.92 16.91
CA ALA A 36 -4.75 -3.43 15.87
C ALA A 36 -4.22 -4.71 15.20
N GLY A 37 -2.97 -5.11 15.44
CA GLY A 37 -2.33 -6.29 14.83
C GLY A 37 -1.82 -6.05 13.41
N VAL A 38 -1.51 -4.80 13.04
CA VAL A 38 -0.94 -4.45 11.73
C VAL A 38 0.44 -5.09 11.57
N PRO A 39 0.68 -5.88 10.51
CA PRO A 39 1.96 -6.60 10.35
C PRO A 39 3.03 -5.77 9.63
N GLY A 40 2.65 -4.69 8.97
CA GLY A 40 3.54 -3.80 8.24
C GLY A 40 2.81 -2.57 7.72
N VAL A 41 3.57 -1.58 7.25
CA VAL A 41 3.05 -0.30 6.72
C VAL A 41 3.71 0.04 5.39
N VAL A 42 3.02 0.84 4.58
CA VAL A 42 3.59 1.41 3.35
C VAL A 42 3.95 2.86 3.58
N MET A 43 5.18 3.23 3.21
CA MET A 43 5.69 4.60 3.27
C MET A 43 6.14 5.06 1.89
N ASN A 44 6.09 6.37 1.64
CA ASN A 44 6.35 6.90 0.31
C ASN A 44 7.78 7.43 0.18
N THR A 45 8.57 6.84 -0.73
CA THR A 45 9.97 7.19 -0.95
C THR A 45 10.12 8.64 -1.42
N PHE A 46 9.30 9.10 -2.37
CA PHE A 46 9.43 10.45 -2.90
C PHE A 46 9.18 11.53 -1.83
N HIS A 47 8.13 11.37 -1.03
CA HIS A 47 7.82 12.31 0.04
C HIS A 47 8.88 12.30 1.14
N LEU A 48 9.33 11.14 1.57
CA LEU A 48 10.38 11.01 2.58
C LEU A 48 11.77 11.47 2.08
N TYR A 49 12.03 11.31 0.78
CA TYR A 49 13.25 11.85 0.14
C TYR A 49 13.27 13.38 0.17
N GLN A 50 12.11 14.03 -0.02
CA GLN A 50 11.98 15.48 0.06
C GLN A 50 11.95 15.98 1.51
N ARG A 51 11.16 15.33 2.37
CA ARG A 51 10.99 15.71 3.79
C ARG A 51 10.81 14.48 4.67
N PRO A 52 11.62 14.28 5.70
CA PRO A 52 12.70 15.16 6.18
C PRO A 52 13.99 15.01 5.40
N GLY A 53 14.06 14.11 4.42
CA GLY A 53 15.23 13.77 3.62
C GLY A 53 15.83 12.42 4.02
N ALA A 54 16.03 11.54 3.04
CA ALA A 54 16.50 10.16 3.28
C ALA A 54 17.85 10.09 4.00
N LYS A 55 18.75 11.06 3.75
CA LYS A 55 20.04 11.14 4.45
C LYS A 55 19.88 11.44 5.94
N LEU A 56 18.95 12.34 6.31
CA LEU A 56 18.64 12.62 7.71
C LEU A 56 18.06 11.38 8.39
N VAL A 57 17.07 10.74 7.78
CA VAL A 57 16.47 9.50 8.31
C VAL A 57 17.55 8.42 8.52
N LYS A 58 18.48 8.26 7.56
CA LYS A 58 19.61 7.34 7.71
C LYS A 58 20.49 7.68 8.95
N SER A 59 20.78 8.95 9.17
CA SER A 59 21.60 9.38 10.32
C SER A 59 20.94 9.15 11.68
N LEU A 60 19.61 8.98 11.68
CA LEU A 60 18.77 8.68 12.85
C LEU A 60 18.46 7.19 13.01
N GLY A 61 19.16 6.29 12.30
CA GLY A 61 18.97 4.84 12.40
C GLY A 61 17.99 4.23 11.38
N GLY A 62 17.48 5.03 10.44
CA GLY A 62 16.47 4.61 9.46
C GLY A 62 15.03 4.84 9.95
N LEU A 63 14.05 4.45 9.12
CA LEU A 63 12.63 4.69 9.41
C LEU A 63 12.16 4.03 10.70
N HIS A 64 12.65 2.84 11.00
CA HIS A 64 12.25 2.12 12.22
C HIS A 64 12.55 2.93 13.48
N ASP A 65 13.78 3.41 13.63
CA ASP A 65 14.19 4.21 14.78
C ASP A 65 13.58 5.62 14.73
N PHE A 66 13.45 6.19 13.51
CA PHE A 66 12.90 7.52 13.31
C PHE A 66 11.43 7.63 13.74
N CYS A 67 10.61 6.61 13.47
CA CYS A 67 9.18 6.65 13.77
C CYS A 67 8.72 5.65 14.86
N GLY A 68 9.63 4.83 15.39
CA GLY A 68 9.32 3.84 16.43
C GLY A 68 8.49 2.64 15.95
N TRP A 69 8.49 2.32 14.63
CA TRP A 69 7.74 1.19 14.11
C TRP A 69 8.60 -0.10 14.07
N PRO A 70 8.25 -1.17 14.81
CA PRO A 70 9.12 -2.35 14.94
C PRO A 70 8.91 -3.41 13.85
N ARG A 71 7.80 -3.34 13.08
CA ARG A 71 7.43 -4.37 12.10
C ARG A 71 7.80 -3.96 10.68
N ALA A 72 7.41 -4.75 9.68
CA ALA A 72 7.79 -4.53 8.29
C ALA A 72 7.42 -3.13 7.76
N ILE A 73 8.35 -2.51 7.03
CA ILE A 73 8.16 -1.29 6.26
C ILE A 73 8.38 -1.61 4.78
N LEU A 74 7.35 -1.39 3.97
CA LEU A 74 7.46 -1.33 2.52
C LEU A 74 7.58 0.13 2.11
N THR A 75 8.56 0.47 1.30
CA THR A 75 8.60 1.79 0.62
C THR A 75 8.29 1.62 -0.85
N ASP A 76 7.40 2.47 -1.37
CA ASP A 76 7.15 2.53 -2.80
C ASP A 76 8.38 3.07 -3.57
N SER A 77 8.32 3.02 -4.91
CA SER A 77 9.41 3.53 -5.76
C SER A 77 9.49 5.07 -5.80
N GLY A 78 8.41 5.77 -5.45
CA GLY A 78 8.23 7.21 -5.69
C GLY A 78 7.93 7.57 -7.14
N GLY A 79 7.94 6.59 -8.06
CA GLY A 79 7.73 6.81 -9.50
C GLY A 79 6.33 7.28 -9.83
N PHE A 80 5.31 6.69 -9.19
CA PHE A 80 3.92 7.06 -9.40
C PHE A 80 3.64 8.54 -9.09
N GLN A 81 4.18 9.07 -7.99
CA GLN A 81 4.00 10.46 -7.59
C GLN A 81 4.64 11.41 -8.62
N LEU A 82 5.86 11.09 -9.07
CA LEU A 82 6.53 11.88 -10.11
C LEU A 82 5.77 11.85 -11.43
N PHE A 83 5.31 10.67 -11.85
CA PHE A 83 4.46 10.51 -13.04
C PHE A 83 3.18 11.34 -12.94
N SER A 84 2.44 11.22 -11.83
CA SER A 84 1.17 11.94 -11.62
C SER A 84 1.36 13.44 -11.67
N LEU A 85 2.35 13.98 -10.95
CA LEU A 85 2.66 15.41 -10.92
C LEU A 85 3.06 15.96 -12.30
N ILE A 86 3.90 15.23 -13.05
CA ILE A 86 4.33 15.64 -14.40
C ILE A 86 3.15 15.55 -15.38
N ARG A 87 2.27 14.54 -15.24
CA ARG A 87 1.06 14.40 -16.08
C ARG A 87 0.08 15.54 -15.82
N GLU A 88 -0.14 15.92 -14.56
CA GLU A 88 -1.02 17.03 -14.20
C GLU A 88 -0.47 18.38 -14.67
N ASN A 89 0.85 18.57 -14.59
CA ASN A 89 1.53 19.77 -15.04
C ASN A 89 2.86 19.43 -15.73
N PRO A 90 2.89 19.39 -17.08
CA PRO A 90 4.11 19.09 -17.84
C PRO A 90 5.29 20.05 -17.59
N SER A 91 5.06 21.25 -17.02
CA SER A 91 6.14 22.17 -16.66
C SER A 91 6.96 21.64 -15.49
N TYR A 92 6.41 20.71 -14.69
CA TYR A 92 7.10 20.10 -13.53
C TYR A 92 8.18 19.12 -13.93
N GLY A 93 8.28 18.71 -15.19
CA GLY A 93 9.38 17.85 -15.60
C GLY A 93 9.16 17.03 -16.84
N GLU A 94 9.98 16.03 -16.98
CA GLU A 94 9.95 15.09 -18.12
C GLU A 94 10.46 13.70 -17.72
N ILE A 95 9.93 12.68 -18.38
CA ILE A 95 10.35 11.30 -18.21
C ILE A 95 11.15 10.88 -19.43
N ARG A 96 12.44 10.65 -19.22
CA ARG A 96 13.40 10.17 -20.23
C ARG A 96 13.70 8.69 -20.04
N ASP A 97 14.33 8.07 -21.00
CA ASP A 97 14.67 6.64 -20.90
C ASP A 97 15.66 6.35 -19.77
N ALA A 98 16.55 7.28 -19.47
CA ALA A 98 17.56 7.11 -18.43
C ALA A 98 17.11 7.55 -17.04
N GLU A 99 16.13 8.48 -16.93
CA GLU A 99 15.86 9.20 -15.69
C GLU A 99 14.53 9.97 -15.74
N ILE A 100 14.02 10.33 -14.56
CA ILE A 100 12.93 11.30 -14.41
C ILE A 100 13.55 12.62 -13.98
N ILE A 101 13.27 13.69 -14.72
CA ILE A 101 13.66 15.06 -14.37
C ILE A 101 12.44 15.76 -13.78
N PHE A 102 12.55 16.22 -12.54
CA PHE A 102 11.46 16.91 -11.85
C PHE A 102 11.91 18.31 -11.42
N ARG A 103 11.04 19.30 -11.61
CA ARG A 103 11.29 20.73 -11.34
C ARG A 103 10.14 21.29 -10.51
N PRO A 104 10.15 21.14 -9.16
CA PRO A 104 9.12 21.73 -8.32
C PRO A 104 9.18 23.26 -8.37
N ASP A 105 8.03 23.95 -8.21
CA ASP A 105 7.93 25.42 -8.32
C ASP A 105 8.85 26.18 -7.35
N ALA A 106 9.13 25.62 -6.19
CA ALA A 106 9.92 26.25 -5.12
C ALA A 106 11.31 25.64 -4.93
N GLY A 107 11.79 24.79 -5.85
CA GLY A 107 13.02 24.04 -5.67
C GLY A 107 13.84 23.88 -6.93
N GLY A 108 15.08 23.46 -6.77
CA GLY A 108 15.97 23.17 -7.89
C GLY A 108 15.58 21.91 -8.68
N LYS A 109 16.25 21.70 -9.82
CA LYS A 109 16.11 20.51 -10.64
C LYS A 109 16.49 19.26 -9.84
N MET A 110 15.56 18.29 -9.73
CA MET A 110 15.80 16.94 -9.21
C MET A 110 15.92 15.96 -10.38
N ILE A 111 16.95 15.15 -10.35
CA ILE A 111 17.13 14.02 -11.27
C ILE A 111 16.94 12.75 -10.46
N PHE A 112 15.92 11.97 -10.82
CA PHE A 112 15.57 10.72 -10.16
C PHE A 112 15.79 9.55 -11.11
N THR A 113 16.75 8.68 -10.77
CA THR A 113 17.14 7.51 -11.57
C THR A 113 16.76 6.23 -10.84
N PRO A 114 16.74 5.08 -11.52
CA PRO A 114 16.57 3.79 -10.86
C PRO A 114 17.54 3.54 -9.71
N GLU A 115 18.80 3.93 -9.86
CA GLU A 115 19.81 3.81 -8.80
C GLU A 115 19.48 4.70 -7.60
N LYS A 116 19.08 5.95 -7.84
CA LYS A 116 18.67 6.88 -6.76
C LYS A 116 17.41 6.39 -6.03
N CYS A 117 16.48 5.77 -6.74
CA CYS A 117 15.31 5.14 -6.15
C CYS A 117 15.72 4.09 -5.10
N ILE A 118 16.61 3.18 -5.47
CA ILE A 118 17.11 2.13 -4.56
C ILE A 118 17.98 2.72 -3.45
N GLN A 119 18.86 3.68 -3.76
CA GLN A 119 19.69 4.38 -2.75
C GLN A 119 18.85 5.13 -1.72
N ALA A 120 17.75 5.77 -2.13
CA ALA A 120 16.83 6.43 -1.21
C ALA A 120 16.18 5.43 -0.25
N GLN A 121 15.63 4.34 -0.76
CA GLN A 121 15.02 3.27 0.04
C GLN A 121 16.05 2.58 0.95
N TYR A 122 17.28 2.38 0.48
CA TYR A 122 18.40 1.92 1.31
C TYR A 122 18.69 2.88 2.48
N GLN A 123 18.72 4.20 2.21
CA GLN A 123 18.94 5.22 3.25
C GLN A 123 17.77 5.28 4.23
N LEU A 124 16.54 5.07 3.76
CA LEU A 124 15.35 4.98 4.59
C LEU A 124 15.34 3.72 5.48
N GLY A 125 16.05 2.67 5.10
CA GLY A 125 16.14 1.44 5.89
C GLY A 125 14.92 0.52 5.76
N SER A 126 14.27 0.51 4.60
CA SER A 126 13.06 -0.27 4.31
C SER A 126 13.33 -1.78 4.29
N ASP A 127 12.33 -2.59 4.63
CA ASP A 127 12.40 -4.06 4.59
C ASP A 127 11.98 -4.64 3.24
N ILE A 128 11.09 -3.93 2.54
CA ILE A 128 10.64 -4.27 1.20
C ILE A 128 10.79 -3.01 0.35
N LEU A 129 11.65 -3.09 -0.67
CA LEU A 129 11.92 -2.03 -1.63
C LEU A 129 11.15 -2.30 -2.92
N MET A 130 10.63 -1.25 -3.55
CA MET A 130 10.00 -1.33 -4.85
C MET A 130 10.96 -0.81 -5.93
N SER A 131 11.06 -1.55 -7.04
CA SER A 131 11.78 -1.11 -8.24
C SER A 131 11.10 0.11 -8.85
N LEU A 132 11.88 1.03 -9.42
CA LEU A 132 11.30 2.14 -10.20
C LEU A 132 10.66 1.58 -11.47
N ASP A 133 9.47 2.04 -11.77
CA ASP A 133 8.68 1.69 -12.94
C ASP A 133 8.17 2.94 -13.65
N LEU A 134 7.75 2.80 -14.90
CA LEU A 134 7.02 3.82 -15.61
C LEU A 134 5.52 3.50 -15.56
N CYS A 135 4.79 4.17 -14.66
CA CYS A 135 3.34 4.05 -14.61
C CYS A 135 2.69 4.70 -15.84
N THR A 136 1.56 4.15 -16.28
CA THR A 136 0.69 4.72 -17.32
C THR A 136 -0.74 4.83 -16.83
N HIS A 137 -1.51 5.72 -17.45
CA HIS A 137 -2.95 5.79 -17.23
C HIS A 137 -3.65 4.73 -18.11
N PRO A 138 -4.81 4.17 -17.71
CA PRO A 138 -5.55 3.21 -18.53
C PRO A 138 -5.93 3.73 -19.92
N ASP A 139 -6.15 5.04 -20.04
CA ASP A 139 -6.53 5.70 -21.30
C ASP A 139 -5.33 6.11 -22.16
N ASP A 140 -4.09 5.85 -21.73
CA ASP A 140 -2.91 6.15 -22.53
C ASP A 140 -2.85 5.22 -23.76
N PRO A 141 -2.36 5.72 -24.91
CA PRO A 141 -2.34 4.95 -26.15
C PRO A 141 -1.45 3.70 -26.07
N PRO A 142 -1.63 2.70 -26.94
CA PRO A 142 -0.87 1.44 -26.94
C PRO A 142 0.64 1.63 -26.96
N GLU A 143 1.15 2.63 -27.66
CA GLU A 143 2.59 2.95 -27.74
C GLU A 143 3.12 3.38 -26.35
N ALA A 144 2.34 4.13 -25.57
CA ALA A 144 2.71 4.53 -24.23
C ALA A 144 2.73 3.31 -23.29
N GLN A 145 1.76 2.38 -23.44
CA GLN A 145 1.73 1.13 -22.68
C GLN A 145 2.96 0.26 -23.00
N ARG A 146 3.31 0.12 -24.25
CA ARG A 146 4.53 -0.61 -24.68
C ARG A 146 5.80 0.05 -24.15
N ARG A 147 5.94 1.37 -24.30
CA ARG A 147 7.07 2.11 -23.75
C ARG A 147 7.18 1.93 -22.24
N SER A 148 6.05 1.91 -21.53
CA SER A 148 6.00 1.64 -20.09
C SER A 148 6.64 0.28 -19.76
N VAL A 149 6.29 -0.77 -20.47
CA VAL A 149 6.88 -2.10 -20.27
C VAL A 149 8.39 -2.08 -20.52
N GLU A 150 8.83 -1.50 -21.64
CA GLU A 150 10.25 -1.46 -22.01
C GLU A 150 11.08 -0.70 -20.97
N LEU A 151 10.63 0.49 -20.56
CA LEU A 151 11.33 1.28 -19.54
C LEU A 151 11.28 0.61 -18.15
N THR A 152 10.14 0.07 -17.76
CA THR A 152 10.02 -0.64 -16.47
C THR A 152 11.01 -1.80 -16.39
N VAL A 153 11.16 -2.59 -17.46
CA VAL A 153 12.13 -3.69 -17.49
C VAL A 153 13.57 -3.15 -17.50
N ALA A 154 13.85 -2.12 -18.31
CA ALA A 154 15.20 -1.52 -18.36
C ALA A 154 15.60 -0.92 -16.99
N TRP A 155 14.69 -0.19 -16.36
CA TRP A 155 14.91 0.37 -15.03
C TRP A 155 14.96 -0.70 -13.94
N GLY A 156 14.17 -1.76 -14.08
CA GLY A 156 14.21 -2.93 -13.20
C GLY A 156 15.58 -3.57 -13.13
N LYS A 157 16.26 -3.74 -14.30
CA LYS A 157 17.64 -4.24 -14.36
C LYS A 157 18.62 -3.33 -13.62
N ARG A 158 18.49 -2.01 -13.78
CA ARG A 158 19.34 -1.03 -13.09
C ARG A 158 19.06 -1.00 -11.58
N CYS A 159 17.78 -1.06 -11.16
CA CYS A 159 17.40 -1.18 -9.75
C CYS A 159 18.00 -2.44 -9.13
N ARG A 160 17.92 -3.59 -9.84
CA ARG A 160 18.47 -4.86 -9.37
C ARG A 160 19.99 -4.79 -9.22
N ALA A 161 20.69 -4.24 -10.19
CA ALA A 161 22.14 -4.08 -10.13
C ALA A 161 22.59 -3.19 -8.96
N GLU A 162 21.92 -2.04 -8.73
CA GLU A 162 22.24 -1.16 -7.60
C GLU A 162 21.88 -1.82 -6.25
N PHE A 163 20.76 -2.54 -6.19
CA PHE A 163 20.39 -3.31 -5.01
C PHE A 163 21.46 -4.35 -4.66
N ASP A 164 21.90 -5.16 -5.62
CA ASP A 164 22.92 -6.17 -5.39
C ASP A 164 24.25 -5.56 -4.93
N LYS A 165 24.64 -4.43 -5.50
CA LYS A 165 25.82 -3.68 -5.06
C LYS A 165 25.72 -3.19 -3.60
N LEU A 166 24.55 -2.66 -3.20
CA LEU A 166 24.36 -2.09 -1.85
C LEU A 166 24.22 -3.16 -0.76
N PHE A 167 23.71 -4.34 -1.11
CA PHE A 167 23.42 -5.43 -0.17
C PHE A 167 24.30 -6.67 -0.36
N SER A 168 25.35 -6.61 -1.19
CA SER A 168 26.29 -7.71 -1.39
C SER A 168 26.89 -8.17 -0.07
N GLY A 169 26.88 -9.49 0.15
CA GLY A 169 27.44 -10.12 1.34
C GLY A 169 26.67 -9.90 2.66
N ARG A 170 25.51 -9.26 2.62
CA ARG A 170 24.67 -9.03 3.79
C ARG A 170 23.66 -10.13 4.00
N ALA A 171 23.67 -10.74 5.17
CA ALA A 171 22.68 -11.75 5.56
C ALA A 171 21.28 -11.14 5.85
N ASP A 172 21.25 -9.86 6.24
CA ASP A 172 20.06 -9.09 6.59
C ASP A 172 19.53 -8.23 5.42
N ARG A 173 19.70 -8.70 4.18
CA ARG A 173 19.20 -7.93 3.02
C ARG A 173 17.68 -7.81 3.04
N PRO A 174 17.12 -6.67 2.65
CA PRO A 174 15.67 -6.51 2.44
C PRO A 174 15.21 -7.29 1.20
N LEU A 175 13.91 -7.25 0.94
CA LEU A 175 13.32 -7.76 -0.29
C LEU A 175 13.26 -6.66 -1.37
N LEU A 176 13.38 -7.03 -2.64
CA LEU A 176 13.20 -6.16 -3.78
C LEU A 176 12.05 -6.67 -4.65
N PHE A 177 11.01 -5.86 -4.83
CA PHE A 177 9.85 -6.21 -5.65
C PHE A 177 9.89 -5.48 -6.99
N GLY A 178 9.56 -6.21 -8.07
CA GLY A 178 9.32 -5.65 -9.39
C GLY A 178 7.86 -5.22 -9.56
N ILE A 179 7.58 -4.34 -10.52
CA ILE A 179 6.23 -3.85 -10.80
C ILE A 179 5.84 -4.24 -12.22
N VAL A 180 4.78 -5.03 -12.37
CA VAL A 180 4.30 -5.50 -13.68
C VAL A 180 3.43 -4.44 -14.30
N GLN A 181 3.89 -3.82 -15.39
CA GLN A 181 3.17 -2.84 -16.20
C GLN A 181 2.58 -3.51 -17.46
N GLY A 182 1.80 -2.77 -18.28
CA GLY A 182 1.17 -3.25 -19.51
C GLY A 182 -0.29 -2.83 -19.68
N GLY A 183 -0.80 -1.94 -18.81
CA GLY A 183 -2.18 -1.41 -18.91
C GLY A 183 -3.24 -2.49 -18.87
N GLY A 184 -4.20 -2.40 -19.80
CA GLY A 184 -5.25 -3.41 -20.02
C GLY A 184 -4.88 -4.51 -21.02
N ASP A 185 -3.65 -4.51 -21.54
CA ASP A 185 -3.20 -5.45 -22.55
C ASP A 185 -2.58 -6.71 -21.90
N ARG A 186 -3.17 -7.87 -22.16
CA ARG A 186 -2.72 -9.14 -21.59
C ARG A 186 -1.32 -9.54 -22.07
N GLU A 187 -1.02 -9.35 -23.36
CA GLU A 187 0.27 -9.74 -23.95
C GLU A 187 1.40 -8.88 -23.37
N LEU A 188 1.19 -7.58 -23.26
CA LEU A 188 2.15 -6.67 -22.62
C LEU A 188 2.37 -7.01 -21.14
N ARG A 189 1.31 -7.39 -20.37
CA ARG A 189 1.45 -7.86 -18.98
C ARG A 189 2.31 -9.12 -18.91
N MET A 190 2.02 -10.11 -19.77
CA MET A 190 2.78 -11.37 -19.81
C MET A 190 4.24 -11.14 -20.21
N GLU A 191 4.49 -10.30 -21.19
CA GLU A 191 5.86 -9.91 -21.61
C GLU A 191 6.60 -9.24 -20.45
N CYS A 192 5.98 -8.25 -19.82
CA CYS A 192 6.57 -7.53 -18.67
C CYS A 192 6.91 -8.50 -17.52
N GLY A 193 5.94 -9.33 -17.12
CA GLY A 193 6.12 -10.29 -16.04
C GLY A 193 7.23 -11.29 -16.31
N ALA A 194 7.30 -11.87 -17.52
CA ALA A 194 8.35 -12.81 -17.90
C ALA A 194 9.75 -12.17 -17.81
N ARG A 195 9.92 -10.98 -18.39
CA ARG A 195 11.21 -10.26 -18.37
C ARG A 195 11.61 -9.80 -16.96
N LEU A 196 10.65 -9.45 -16.09
CA LEU A 196 10.93 -9.13 -14.69
C LEU A 196 11.31 -10.37 -13.88
N GLN A 197 10.72 -11.54 -14.18
CA GLN A 197 11.10 -12.80 -13.54
C GLN A 197 12.56 -13.19 -13.86
N GLU A 198 13.02 -12.96 -15.10
CA GLU A 198 14.43 -13.18 -15.49
C GLU A 198 15.41 -12.29 -14.71
N ILE A 199 15.02 -11.08 -14.33
CA ILE A 199 15.80 -10.17 -13.48
C ILE A 199 15.94 -10.72 -12.06
N GLY A 200 14.96 -11.45 -11.56
CA GLY A 200 15.03 -12.15 -10.28
C GLY A 200 14.59 -11.31 -9.08
N PHE A 201 13.41 -10.72 -9.11
CA PHE A 201 12.79 -10.03 -7.95
C PHE A 201 12.29 -11.03 -6.90
N ASP A 202 12.20 -10.58 -5.64
CA ASP A 202 11.70 -11.37 -4.50
C ASP A 202 10.16 -11.42 -4.44
N GLY A 203 9.48 -10.49 -5.12
CA GLY A 203 8.03 -10.40 -5.26
C GLY A 203 7.63 -9.45 -6.39
N PHE A 204 6.34 -9.32 -6.64
CA PHE A 204 5.83 -8.52 -7.75
C PHE A 204 4.61 -7.70 -7.33
N GLY A 205 4.55 -6.43 -7.77
CA GLY A 205 3.41 -5.54 -7.61
C GLY A 205 2.64 -5.33 -8.92
N PHE A 206 1.34 -5.08 -8.80
CA PHE A 206 0.50 -4.59 -9.89
C PHE A 206 0.86 -3.15 -10.22
N GLY A 207 1.26 -2.87 -11.44
CA GLY A 207 1.54 -1.51 -11.93
C GLY A 207 0.35 -0.91 -12.66
N GLY A 208 0.11 0.38 -12.46
CA GLY A 208 -0.97 1.13 -13.06
C GLY A 208 -2.11 1.47 -12.10
N TRP A 209 -3.27 1.76 -12.65
CA TRP A 209 -4.45 2.16 -11.89
C TRP A 209 -5.36 0.97 -11.65
N PRO A 210 -5.60 0.57 -10.38
CA PRO A 210 -6.46 -0.58 -10.09
C PRO A 210 -7.95 -0.28 -10.29
N LEU A 211 -8.34 1.01 -10.38
CA LEU A 211 -9.72 1.45 -10.57
C LEU A 211 -9.89 2.07 -11.96
N LYS A 212 -11.06 1.85 -12.55
CA LYS A 212 -11.54 2.54 -13.76
C LYS A 212 -11.97 3.97 -13.42
N GLY A 213 -12.22 4.80 -14.44
CA GLY A 213 -12.69 6.16 -14.26
C GLY A 213 -14.04 6.30 -13.52
N ASP A 214 -14.88 5.26 -13.51
CA ASP A 214 -16.12 5.18 -12.74
C ASP A 214 -15.91 4.74 -11.27
N GLY A 215 -14.67 4.49 -10.86
CA GLY A 215 -14.31 4.04 -9.53
C GLY A 215 -14.54 2.55 -9.25
N THR A 216 -14.87 1.75 -10.26
CA THR A 216 -14.95 0.28 -10.17
C THR A 216 -13.58 -0.36 -10.36
N LEU A 217 -13.39 -1.56 -9.80
CA LEU A 217 -12.14 -2.31 -9.91
C LEU A 217 -11.86 -2.72 -11.37
N HIS A 218 -10.62 -2.52 -11.82
CA HIS A 218 -10.19 -2.95 -13.15
C HIS A 218 -9.79 -4.45 -13.14
N VAL A 219 -10.80 -5.31 -12.99
CA VAL A 219 -10.67 -6.75 -12.76
C VAL A 219 -9.77 -7.45 -13.78
N GLU A 220 -9.92 -7.13 -15.07
CA GLU A 220 -9.15 -7.80 -16.13
C GLU A 220 -7.66 -7.45 -16.06
N SER A 221 -7.31 -6.17 -15.92
CA SER A 221 -5.91 -5.76 -15.78
C SER A 221 -5.24 -6.39 -14.55
N LEU A 222 -5.96 -6.44 -13.41
CA LEU A 222 -5.48 -7.12 -12.21
C LEU A 222 -5.27 -8.62 -12.44
N ARG A 223 -6.20 -9.28 -13.12
CA ARG A 223 -6.09 -10.71 -13.46
C ARG A 223 -4.88 -10.96 -14.35
N TYR A 224 -4.73 -10.23 -15.46
CA TYR A 224 -3.61 -10.39 -16.38
C TYR A 224 -2.25 -10.14 -15.70
N ALA A 225 -2.17 -9.12 -14.86
CA ALA A 225 -0.95 -8.87 -14.08
C ALA A 225 -0.66 -10.01 -13.10
N CYS A 226 -1.69 -10.53 -12.40
CA CYS A 226 -1.55 -11.66 -11.49
C CYS A 226 -1.10 -12.94 -12.20
N GLU A 227 -1.65 -13.22 -13.40
CA GLU A 227 -1.23 -14.34 -14.24
C GLU A 227 0.24 -14.21 -14.68
N ALA A 228 0.72 -12.99 -14.91
CA ALA A 228 2.10 -12.71 -15.32
C ALA A 228 3.13 -12.79 -14.17
N MET A 229 2.67 -12.84 -12.91
CA MET A 229 3.53 -12.93 -11.72
C MET A 229 3.77 -14.38 -11.30
N ASP A 230 4.98 -14.68 -10.84
CA ASP A 230 5.33 -16.00 -10.29
C ASP A 230 4.40 -16.37 -9.10
N PRO A 231 3.65 -17.50 -9.18
CA PRO A 231 2.74 -17.92 -8.12
C PRO A 231 3.45 -18.32 -6.82
N ALA A 232 4.74 -18.62 -6.89
CA ALA A 232 5.53 -18.96 -5.71
C ALA A 232 6.00 -17.73 -4.92
N LYS A 233 5.80 -16.53 -5.46
CA LYS A 233 6.23 -15.26 -4.84
C LYS A 233 5.05 -14.42 -4.36
N THR A 234 5.33 -13.45 -3.49
CA THR A 234 4.32 -12.49 -3.04
C THR A 234 3.84 -11.63 -4.20
N ARG A 235 2.52 -11.55 -4.37
CA ARG A 235 1.83 -10.75 -5.38
C ARG A 235 1.11 -9.61 -4.69
N TYR A 236 1.49 -8.40 -5.00
CA TYR A 236 1.05 -7.19 -4.33
C TYR A 236 0.07 -6.40 -5.20
N ALA A 237 -1.19 -6.28 -4.74
CA ALA A 237 -2.22 -5.45 -5.36
C ALA A 237 -2.13 -4.03 -4.83
N MET A 238 -1.27 -3.21 -5.46
CA MET A 238 -0.99 -1.84 -5.04
C MET A 238 -2.23 -0.96 -5.11
N GLY A 239 -2.57 -0.28 -4.01
CA GLY A 239 -3.68 0.67 -3.94
C GLY A 239 -5.08 0.06 -3.87
N VAL A 240 -5.22 -1.26 -3.82
CA VAL A 240 -6.51 -1.95 -3.67
C VAL A 240 -6.91 -1.98 -2.20
N GLY A 241 -8.06 -1.34 -1.86
CA GLY A 241 -8.38 -1.13 -0.45
C GLY A 241 -9.83 -1.27 -0.03
N ARG A 242 -10.81 -1.35 -0.93
CA ARG A 242 -12.18 -1.68 -0.50
C ARG A 242 -12.26 -3.14 -0.07
N PRO A 243 -12.94 -3.46 1.06
CA PRO A 243 -12.95 -4.83 1.58
C PRO A 243 -13.39 -5.89 0.56
N GLU A 244 -14.40 -5.62 -0.24
CA GLU A 244 -14.89 -6.52 -1.29
C GLU A 244 -13.89 -6.68 -2.45
N GLU A 245 -13.16 -5.64 -2.79
CA GLU A 245 -12.11 -5.66 -3.83
C GLU A 245 -10.90 -6.50 -3.38
N ILE A 246 -10.56 -6.41 -2.09
CA ILE A 246 -9.51 -7.24 -1.48
C ILE A 246 -9.89 -8.72 -1.55
N VAL A 247 -11.13 -9.08 -1.19
CA VAL A 247 -11.62 -10.47 -1.29
C VAL A 247 -11.49 -10.98 -2.73
N GLN A 248 -11.95 -10.19 -3.70
CA GLN A 248 -11.86 -10.54 -5.12
C GLN A 248 -10.41 -10.70 -5.60
N CYS A 249 -9.49 -9.84 -5.16
CA CYS A 249 -8.08 -9.95 -5.52
C CYS A 249 -7.37 -11.13 -4.84
N VAL A 250 -7.75 -11.49 -3.60
CA VAL A 250 -7.25 -12.71 -2.95
C VAL A 250 -7.64 -13.96 -3.76
N ASP A 251 -8.85 -14.00 -4.29
CA ASP A 251 -9.32 -15.11 -5.14
C ASP A 251 -8.59 -15.14 -6.51
N MET A 252 -8.03 -14.01 -6.97
CA MET A 252 -7.14 -13.97 -8.14
C MET A 252 -5.72 -14.47 -7.82
N GLY A 253 -5.33 -14.52 -6.53
CA GLY A 253 -4.00 -14.93 -6.07
C GLY A 253 -3.10 -13.81 -5.55
N TYR A 254 -3.60 -12.60 -5.38
CA TYR A 254 -2.88 -11.53 -4.67
C TYR A 254 -2.81 -11.82 -3.17
N THR A 255 -1.68 -11.46 -2.57
CA THR A 255 -1.41 -11.80 -1.16
C THR A 255 -0.97 -10.61 -0.31
N LEU A 256 -0.63 -9.47 -0.92
CA LEU A 256 -0.30 -8.24 -0.22
C LEU A 256 -1.13 -7.08 -0.77
N PHE A 257 -1.59 -6.19 0.13
CA PHE A 257 -2.49 -5.08 -0.17
C PHE A 257 -2.06 -3.84 0.60
N ASP A 258 -2.32 -2.66 0.04
CA ASP A 258 -2.22 -1.39 0.75
C ASP A 258 -3.31 -0.42 0.28
N CYS A 259 -3.69 0.49 1.15
CA CYS A 259 -4.48 1.66 0.77
C CYS A 259 -4.62 2.66 1.93
N VAL A 260 -4.93 3.91 1.58
CA VAL A 260 -5.29 4.96 2.56
C VAL A 260 -6.72 4.80 3.12
N ILE A 261 -7.55 3.93 2.52
CA ILE A 261 -9.00 3.82 2.81
C ILE A 261 -9.29 3.66 4.30
N PRO A 262 -8.67 2.76 5.08
CA PRO A 262 -9.03 2.58 6.49
C PRO A 262 -8.91 3.89 7.29
N THR A 263 -7.78 4.58 7.15
CA THR A 263 -7.51 5.83 7.87
C THR A 263 -8.29 7.01 7.29
N ARG A 264 -8.53 7.02 5.96
CA ARG A 264 -9.32 8.06 5.29
C ARG A 264 -10.78 8.00 5.72
N GLU A 265 -11.42 6.82 5.66
CA GLU A 265 -12.81 6.64 6.06
C GLU A 265 -13.03 7.01 7.52
N ALA A 266 -12.10 6.63 8.40
CA ALA A 266 -12.15 7.02 9.83
C ALA A 266 -12.16 8.54 10.00
N ARG A 267 -11.29 9.28 9.29
CA ARG A 267 -11.27 10.74 9.33
C ARG A 267 -12.53 11.38 8.73
N HIS A 268 -13.17 10.67 7.81
CA HIS A 268 -14.49 11.03 7.25
C HIS A 268 -15.66 10.43 8.05
N GLN A 269 -15.43 10.02 9.32
CA GLN A 269 -16.46 9.62 10.27
C GLN A 269 -17.25 8.37 9.86
N ARG A 270 -16.62 7.51 9.02
CA ARG A 270 -17.18 6.24 8.56
C ARG A 270 -16.35 5.07 9.08
N LEU A 271 -16.98 4.22 9.87
CA LEU A 271 -16.35 3.03 10.42
C LEU A 271 -16.92 1.77 9.79
N TYR A 272 -16.04 0.83 9.48
CA TYR A 272 -16.41 -0.48 8.97
C TYR A 272 -16.89 -1.36 10.12
N VAL A 273 -18.04 -1.99 9.95
CA VAL A 273 -18.61 -2.92 10.95
C VAL A 273 -19.01 -4.19 10.21
N PHE A 274 -18.53 -5.34 10.67
CA PHE A 274 -19.01 -6.62 10.14
C PHE A 274 -20.50 -6.78 10.42
N LYS A 275 -21.23 -7.34 9.46
CA LYS A 275 -22.62 -7.72 9.69
C LYS A 275 -22.67 -8.94 10.60
N GLU A 276 -23.79 -9.07 11.32
CA GLU A 276 -24.04 -10.20 12.21
C GLU A 276 -24.00 -11.53 11.46
N GLY A 277 -23.56 -12.57 12.15
CA GLY A 277 -23.42 -13.92 11.62
C GLY A 277 -21.99 -14.46 11.74
N ARG A 278 -21.82 -15.75 11.42
CA ARG A 278 -20.51 -16.39 11.44
C ARG A 278 -19.70 -15.93 10.22
N LEU A 279 -18.69 -15.13 10.46
CA LEU A 279 -17.74 -14.72 9.43
C LEU A 279 -16.90 -15.92 9.00
N SER A 280 -16.89 -16.17 7.69
CA SER A 280 -16.08 -17.22 7.06
C SER A 280 -15.61 -16.73 5.70
N PRO A 281 -14.57 -17.35 5.11
CA PRO A 281 -14.15 -17.02 3.75
C PRO A 281 -15.28 -17.11 2.71
N ALA A 282 -16.17 -18.09 2.86
CA ALA A 282 -17.35 -18.24 1.99
C ALA A 282 -18.33 -17.07 2.15
N ALA A 283 -18.58 -16.62 3.40
CA ALA A 283 -19.44 -15.46 3.66
C ALA A 283 -18.86 -14.17 3.09
N LEU A 284 -17.54 -14.00 3.15
CA LEU A 284 -16.86 -12.83 2.52
C LEU A 284 -17.06 -12.85 1.00
N ARG A 285 -16.90 -14.01 0.34
CA ARG A 285 -17.08 -14.17 -1.11
C ARG A 285 -18.52 -13.96 -1.57
N ALA A 286 -19.51 -14.25 -0.72
CA ALA A 286 -20.91 -13.97 -1.00
C ALA A 286 -21.22 -12.46 -1.05
N GLY A 287 -20.31 -11.62 -0.54
CA GLY A 287 -20.46 -10.17 -0.54
C GLY A 287 -21.37 -9.65 0.56
N GLY A 288 -21.46 -8.32 0.66
CA GLY A 288 -22.34 -7.64 1.60
C GLY A 288 -22.06 -7.94 3.08
N PHE A 289 -20.85 -8.36 3.44
CA PHE A 289 -20.43 -8.82 4.76
C PHE A 289 -20.17 -7.72 5.78
N TYR A 290 -20.18 -6.45 5.36
CA TYR A 290 -20.00 -5.30 6.23
C TYR A 290 -21.05 -4.21 5.95
N ARG A 291 -21.11 -3.24 6.86
CA ARG A 291 -21.83 -1.99 6.72
C ARG A 291 -20.99 -0.85 7.26
N PHE A 292 -21.34 0.37 6.90
CA PHE A 292 -20.77 1.56 7.56
C PHE A 292 -21.56 1.93 8.81
N HIS A 293 -20.83 2.33 9.84
CA HIS A 293 -21.32 3.11 10.95
C HIS A 293 -20.94 4.58 10.70
N TYR A 294 -21.94 5.44 10.58
CA TYR A 294 -21.76 6.88 10.38
C TYR A 294 -21.76 7.59 11.71
N CYS A 295 -20.59 8.03 12.17
CA CYS A 295 -20.42 8.54 13.55
C CYS A 295 -21.27 9.76 13.90
N LEU A 296 -21.64 10.58 12.91
CA LEU A 296 -22.45 11.78 13.12
C LEU A 296 -23.97 11.58 12.92
N ASP A 297 -24.42 10.35 12.69
CA ASP A 297 -25.86 10.07 12.67
C ASP A 297 -26.43 10.30 14.08
N ASP A 298 -27.43 11.18 14.18
CA ASP A 298 -28.05 11.58 15.44
C ASP A 298 -28.75 10.40 16.16
N ALA A 299 -29.07 9.32 15.46
CA ALA A 299 -29.53 8.06 16.06
C ALA A 299 -28.53 7.49 17.10
N HIS A 300 -27.25 7.84 16.98
CA HIS A 300 -26.20 7.40 17.88
C HIS A 300 -26.01 8.27 19.12
N ALA A 301 -26.61 9.45 19.17
CA ALA A 301 -26.41 10.40 20.27
C ALA A 301 -26.78 9.87 21.69
N ARG A 302 -27.59 8.80 21.74
CA ARG A 302 -28.01 8.14 22.99
C ARG A 302 -27.72 6.64 23.02
N ASP A 303 -26.99 6.11 22.03
CA ASP A 303 -26.71 4.68 21.91
C ASP A 303 -25.49 4.29 22.76
N GLN A 304 -25.72 3.57 23.86
CA GLN A 304 -24.68 3.11 24.80
C GLN A 304 -23.92 1.87 24.30
N ARG A 305 -24.35 1.23 23.19
CA ARG A 305 -23.66 0.08 22.62
C ARG A 305 -22.33 0.48 22.00
N PRO A 306 -21.35 -0.44 21.90
CA PRO A 306 -20.12 -0.22 21.13
C PRO A 306 -20.44 -0.10 19.64
N VAL A 307 -19.49 0.40 18.85
CA VAL A 307 -19.63 0.48 17.39
C VAL A 307 -19.83 -0.90 16.78
N ASP A 308 -19.02 -1.86 17.20
CA ASP A 308 -19.11 -3.30 16.81
C ASP A 308 -18.95 -4.14 18.09
N GLU A 309 -19.97 -4.89 18.46
CA GLU A 309 -20.02 -5.75 19.66
C GLU A 309 -19.02 -6.92 19.60
N THR A 310 -18.57 -7.27 18.40
CA THR A 310 -17.60 -8.36 18.18
C THR A 310 -16.15 -7.88 18.06
N CYS A 311 -15.94 -6.56 18.08
CA CYS A 311 -14.63 -5.97 17.88
C CYS A 311 -13.88 -5.78 19.21
N ASP A 312 -12.65 -6.20 19.25
CA ASP A 312 -11.75 -6.13 20.41
C ASP A 312 -10.85 -4.86 20.43
N CYS A 313 -11.07 -3.89 19.53
CA CYS A 313 -10.29 -2.66 19.51
C CYS A 313 -10.60 -1.75 20.72
N PRO A 314 -9.67 -0.83 21.10
CA PRO A 314 -9.86 0.06 22.25
C PRO A 314 -11.16 0.89 22.21
N LEU A 315 -11.60 1.30 21.00
CA LEU A 315 -12.88 2.01 20.85
C LEU A 315 -14.05 1.14 21.29
N CYS A 316 -14.18 -0.06 20.76
CA CYS A 316 -15.33 -0.93 21.01
C CYS A 316 -15.34 -1.53 22.42
N GLN A 317 -14.16 -1.69 23.04
CA GLN A 317 -14.04 -2.24 24.40
C GLN A 317 -14.35 -1.20 25.51
N ARG A 318 -14.20 0.08 25.22
CA ARG A 318 -14.28 1.12 26.27
C ARG A 318 -15.35 2.17 26.06
N TYR A 319 -15.75 2.43 24.79
CA TYR A 319 -16.54 3.59 24.46
C TYR A 319 -17.81 3.22 23.69
N SER A 320 -18.87 3.97 23.96
CA SER A 320 -20.12 3.81 23.26
C SER A 320 -20.19 4.63 21.96
N ARG A 321 -21.16 4.30 21.12
CA ARG A 321 -21.50 5.09 19.92
C ARG A 321 -21.84 6.54 20.31
N ALA A 322 -22.58 6.73 21.42
CA ALA A 322 -22.93 8.05 21.92
C ALA A 322 -21.69 8.88 22.28
N TYR A 323 -20.70 8.27 22.93
CA TYR A 323 -19.46 8.99 23.26
C TYR A 323 -18.64 9.32 22.01
N LEU A 324 -18.50 8.39 21.06
CA LEU A 324 -17.82 8.66 19.80
C LEU A 324 -18.51 9.76 18.98
N HIS A 325 -19.87 9.73 18.93
CA HIS A 325 -20.66 10.78 18.31
C HIS A 325 -20.37 12.14 18.95
N HIS A 326 -20.36 12.21 20.29
CA HIS A 326 -20.03 13.43 21.05
C HIS A 326 -18.63 13.96 20.71
N LEU A 327 -17.60 13.09 20.70
CA LEU A 327 -16.24 13.50 20.37
C LEU A 327 -16.13 14.09 18.96
N PHE A 328 -16.80 13.49 17.97
CA PHE A 328 -16.83 14.03 16.61
C PHE A 328 -17.59 15.35 16.52
N LYS A 329 -18.69 15.53 17.26
CA LYS A 329 -19.42 16.81 17.34
C LYS A 329 -18.56 17.93 17.97
N LEU A 330 -17.69 17.60 18.91
CA LEU A 330 -16.70 18.53 19.49
C LEU A 330 -15.52 18.83 18.53
N GLY A 331 -15.30 18.02 17.51
CA GLY A 331 -14.09 18.10 16.70
C GLY A 331 -12.82 17.65 17.45
N ASP A 332 -12.96 16.82 18.50
CA ASP A 332 -11.83 16.34 19.28
C ASP A 332 -10.97 15.36 18.51
N ALA A 333 -9.65 15.54 18.57
CA ALA A 333 -8.70 14.70 17.82
C ALA A 333 -8.75 13.21 18.23
N SER A 334 -9.14 12.91 19.48
CA SER A 334 -9.28 11.53 19.96
C SER A 334 -10.36 10.76 19.19
N ALA A 335 -11.40 11.44 18.66
CA ALA A 335 -12.41 10.82 17.81
C ALA A 335 -11.80 10.15 16.58
N GLN A 336 -10.94 10.90 15.87
CA GLN A 336 -10.28 10.38 14.66
C GLN A 336 -9.28 9.26 15.00
N ARG A 337 -8.56 9.37 16.12
CA ARG A 337 -7.63 8.31 16.58
C ARG A 337 -8.38 7.01 16.88
N LEU A 338 -9.44 7.06 17.67
CA LEU A 338 -10.25 5.90 18.03
C LEU A 338 -10.91 5.26 16.78
N ALA A 339 -11.43 6.09 15.88
CA ALA A 339 -12.02 5.64 14.63
C ALA A 339 -10.99 4.96 13.73
N THR A 340 -9.78 5.52 13.65
CA THR A 340 -8.68 4.94 12.85
C THR A 340 -8.23 3.60 13.42
N ALA A 341 -8.02 3.48 14.73
CA ALA A 341 -7.68 2.23 15.40
C ALA A 341 -8.74 1.15 15.14
N HIS A 342 -10.02 1.50 15.16
CA HIS A 342 -11.12 0.58 14.84
C HIS A 342 -11.06 0.10 13.38
N ASN A 343 -10.93 1.01 12.40
CA ASN A 343 -10.86 0.63 11.00
C ASN A 343 -9.61 -0.22 10.69
N LEU A 344 -8.46 0.10 11.29
CA LEU A 344 -7.27 -0.76 11.17
C LEU A 344 -7.55 -2.17 11.71
N ARG A 345 -8.20 -2.29 12.86
CA ARG A 345 -8.56 -3.59 13.43
C ARG A 345 -9.54 -4.37 12.54
N PHE A 346 -10.52 -3.68 11.96
CA PHE A 346 -11.43 -4.32 10.98
C PHE A 346 -10.66 -4.96 9.82
N TYR A 347 -9.70 -4.25 9.22
CA TYR A 347 -8.90 -4.79 8.11
C TYR A 347 -8.04 -5.97 8.55
N GLN A 348 -7.45 -5.94 9.73
CA GLN A 348 -6.67 -7.08 10.23
C GLN A 348 -7.53 -8.30 10.52
N ARG A 349 -8.77 -8.11 11.01
CA ARG A 349 -9.76 -9.19 11.17
C ARG A 349 -10.17 -9.75 9.80
N LEU A 350 -10.40 -8.90 8.80
CA LEU A 350 -10.67 -9.33 7.42
C LEU A 350 -9.55 -10.22 6.88
N MET A 351 -8.29 -9.79 7.05
CA MET A 351 -7.13 -10.59 6.63
C MET A 351 -7.05 -11.93 7.38
N ALA A 352 -7.34 -11.96 8.68
CA ALA A 352 -7.35 -13.20 9.45
C ALA A 352 -8.37 -14.20 8.90
N ILE A 353 -9.61 -13.76 8.63
CA ILE A 353 -10.67 -14.61 8.05
C ILE A 353 -10.24 -15.15 6.67
N LEU A 354 -9.61 -14.33 5.83
CA LEU A 354 -9.14 -14.76 4.52
C LEU A 354 -8.00 -15.78 4.61
N ARG A 355 -7.14 -15.71 5.63
CA ARG A 355 -6.09 -16.71 5.88
C ARG A 355 -6.65 -18.07 6.29
N ASP A 356 -7.72 -18.10 7.07
CA ASP A 356 -8.35 -19.35 7.54
C ASP A 356 -8.98 -20.15 6.40
N GLY A 357 -9.12 -19.61 5.21
CA GLY A 357 -9.69 -20.24 4.03
C GLY A 357 -8.69 -20.64 2.93
N ASN A 358 -7.39 -20.46 3.17
CA ASN A 358 -6.34 -20.76 2.19
C ASN A 358 -5.42 -21.92 2.61
#